data_72f2143b310b0ac9ed725f9c2344eb5c
#
_entry.id   72f2143b310b0ac9ed725f9c2344eb5c
#
_cell.length_a   1.000
_cell.length_b   1.000
_cell.length_c   1.000
_cell.angle_alpha   90.00
_cell.angle_beta   90.00
_cell.angle_gamma   90.00
#
_symmetry.space_group_name_H-M   'P 1'
#
loop_
_entity.id
_entity.type
_entity.pdbx_description
1 polymer ?
#
loop_
_entity_poly.entity_id
_entity_poly.type
_entity_poly.pdbx_seq_one_letter_code
_entity_poly.pdbx_strand_id
1 'polypeptide(L)'
;MLLVNKKILTLLFSICTISLLAILYLNFKKREIIIPGSYKEAMTYVKKIPLSEVQEKINNKEDFILFIGRESCPYCQKFAPKLAVAIQKTNQTVYYLDNDSKERKEITSFAHDMNVKTVPNLSSFKKGSKENYLTKGSKSSIDEIIELLTQ
;
A
#
# COMPACT_ATOMS: atom_id res chain seq x y z
N MET A 1 -42.00 -5.03 -37.14
CA MET A 1 -40.67 -4.44 -37.43
C MET A 1 -40.71 -2.99 -36.99
N LEU A 2 -40.18 -2.70 -35.81
CA LEU A 2 -40.18 -1.36 -35.19
C LEU A 2 -39.15 -0.49 -35.93
N LEU A 3 -39.62 0.45 -36.74
CA LEU A 3 -38.81 1.51 -37.33
C LEU A 3 -38.33 2.46 -36.21
N VAL A 4 -37.25 2.16 -35.59
CA VAL A 4 -36.61 3.06 -34.62
C VAL A 4 -36.20 4.32 -35.38
N ASN A 5 -36.84 5.44 -35.03
CA ASN A 5 -36.60 6.73 -35.65
C ASN A 5 -35.13 7.11 -35.50
N LYS A 6 -34.40 7.38 -36.59
CA LYS A 6 -32.99 7.76 -36.59
C LYS A 6 -32.67 8.84 -35.55
N LYS A 7 -33.56 9.79 -35.33
CA LYS A 7 -33.44 10.85 -34.33
C LYS A 7 -33.43 10.31 -32.88
N ILE A 8 -34.24 9.28 -32.60
CA ILE A 8 -34.30 8.65 -31.27
C ILE A 8 -32.99 7.86 -31.03
N LEU A 9 -32.48 7.16 -32.04
CA LEU A 9 -31.24 6.42 -31.95
C LEU A 9 -30.04 7.33 -31.69
N THR A 10 -29.95 8.48 -32.38
CA THR A 10 -28.88 9.46 -32.13
C THR A 10 -28.96 10.10 -30.76
N LEU A 11 -30.18 10.36 -30.27
CA LEU A 11 -30.41 10.90 -28.93
C LEU A 11 -29.95 9.92 -27.83
N LEU A 12 -30.30 8.64 -27.96
CA LEU A 12 -29.91 7.58 -27.05
C LEU A 12 -28.37 7.40 -27.04
N PHE A 13 -27.73 7.45 -28.22
CA PHE A 13 -26.27 7.36 -28.32
C PHE A 13 -25.58 8.55 -27.65
N SER A 14 -26.12 9.77 -27.81
CA SER A 14 -25.60 10.97 -27.15
C SER A 14 -25.72 10.90 -25.62
N ILE A 15 -26.85 10.41 -25.10
CA ILE A 15 -27.06 10.23 -23.65
C ILE A 15 -26.08 9.18 -23.09
N CYS A 16 -25.90 8.06 -23.80
CA CYS A 16 -24.91 7.04 -23.40
C CYS A 16 -23.48 7.58 -23.34
N THR A 17 -23.05 8.36 -24.34
CA THR A 17 -21.71 8.94 -24.36
C THR A 17 -21.50 9.95 -23.26
N ILE A 18 -22.48 10.81 -22.97
CA ILE A 18 -22.44 11.78 -21.87
C ILE A 18 -22.38 11.06 -20.51
N SER A 19 -23.17 9.99 -20.31
CA SER A 19 -23.14 9.22 -19.08
C SER A 19 -21.81 8.48 -18.88
N LEU A 20 -21.22 7.95 -19.95
CA LEU A 20 -19.90 7.31 -19.91
C LEU A 20 -18.79 8.31 -19.55
N LEU A 21 -18.84 9.51 -20.16
CA LEU A 21 -17.89 10.59 -19.84
C LEU A 21 -18.06 11.10 -18.42
N ALA A 22 -19.28 11.20 -17.91
CA ALA A 22 -19.55 11.58 -16.53
C ALA A 22 -19.01 10.52 -15.53
N ILE A 23 -19.19 9.23 -15.82
CA ILE A 23 -18.65 8.13 -15.01
C ILE A 23 -17.12 8.14 -15.05
N LEU A 24 -16.50 8.34 -16.21
CA LEU A 24 -15.05 8.49 -16.34
C LEU A 24 -14.55 9.71 -15.56
N TYR A 25 -15.23 10.85 -15.64
CA TYR A 25 -14.90 12.07 -14.89
C TYR A 25 -14.99 11.86 -13.38
N LEU A 26 -16.04 11.20 -12.89
CA LEU A 26 -16.21 10.89 -11.46
C LEU A 26 -15.15 9.90 -10.96
N ASN A 27 -14.71 8.94 -11.78
CA ASN A 27 -13.61 8.03 -11.46
C ASN A 27 -12.25 8.71 -11.50
N PHE A 28 -12.10 9.76 -12.30
CA PHE A 28 -10.89 10.58 -12.41
C PHE A 28 -10.80 11.68 -11.34
N LYS A 29 -11.82 11.80 -10.47
CA LYS A 29 -11.78 12.77 -9.36
C LYS A 29 -10.55 12.44 -8.50
N LYS A 30 -9.50 13.23 -8.70
CA LYS A 30 -8.20 13.13 -8.04
C LYS A 30 -8.42 12.93 -6.54
N ARG A 31 -8.12 11.73 -6.04
CA ARG A 31 -8.18 11.48 -4.58
C ARG A 31 -7.26 12.48 -3.92
N GLU A 32 -7.81 13.28 -3.03
CA GLU A 32 -7.01 14.20 -2.23
C GLU A 32 -6.07 13.38 -1.34
N ILE A 33 -4.77 13.63 -1.47
CA ILE A 33 -3.75 12.94 -0.69
C ILE A 33 -3.69 13.58 0.69
N ILE A 34 -4.02 12.82 1.71
CA ILE A 34 -3.97 13.24 3.11
C ILE A 34 -2.59 12.93 3.67
N ILE A 35 -1.91 13.92 4.23
CA ILE A 35 -0.65 13.72 4.92
C ILE A 35 -0.95 13.49 6.40
N PRO A 36 -0.75 12.27 6.94
CA PRO A 36 -1.02 11.99 8.35
C PRO A 36 -0.14 12.82 9.28
N GLY A 37 -0.74 13.36 10.33
CA GLY A 37 -0.05 14.15 11.36
C GLY A 37 0.65 13.30 12.43
N SER A 38 0.38 11.99 12.49
CA SER A 38 0.93 11.09 13.52
C SER A 38 1.22 9.68 12.97
N TYR A 39 2.02 8.92 13.72
CA TYR A 39 2.25 7.51 13.44
C TYR A 39 0.95 6.70 13.42
N LYS A 40 0.14 6.86 14.44
CA LYS A 40 -1.15 6.16 14.59
C LYS A 40 -2.08 6.42 13.42
N GLU A 41 -2.18 7.66 12.97
CA GLU A 41 -2.97 8.03 11.80
C GLU A 41 -2.38 7.42 10.51
N ALA A 42 -1.05 7.44 10.34
CA ALA A 42 -0.39 6.83 9.20
C ALA A 42 -0.63 5.31 9.14
N MET A 43 -0.70 4.64 10.29
CA MET A 43 -0.94 3.18 10.36
C MET A 43 -2.37 2.77 9.99
N THR A 44 -3.30 3.70 9.79
CA THR A 44 -4.63 3.39 9.23
C THR A 44 -4.58 3.02 7.74
N TYR A 45 -3.48 3.34 7.06
CA TYR A 45 -3.28 3.03 5.64
C TYR A 45 -2.60 1.68 5.39
N VAL A 46 -2.12 1.00 6.43
CA VAL A 46 -1.50 -0.33 6.33
C VAL A 46 -2.40 -1.41 6.93
N LYS A 47 -2.23 -2.65 6.49
CA LYS A 47 -2.94 -3.80 7.05
C LYS A 47 -2.07 -4.46 8.13
N LYS A 48 -2.37 -4.21 9.40
CA LYS A 48 -1.71 -4.90 10.52
C LYS A 48 -2.10 -6.38 10.52
N ILE A 49 -1.09 -7.26 10.56
CA ILE A 49 -1.25 -8.72 10.59
C ILE A 49 -0.32 -9.35 11.63
N PRO A 50 -0.64 -10.53 12.18
CA PRO A 50 0.25 -11.29 13.04
C PRO A 50 1.40 -11.91 12.24
N LEU A 51 2.48 -12.31 12.93
CA LEU A 51 3.62 -12.96 12.28
C LEU A 51 3.24 -14.25 11.56
N SER A 52 2.30 -15.02 12.11
CA SER A 52 1.79 -16.26 11.51
C SER A 52 1.23 -16.04 10.09
N GLU A 53 0.50 -14.94 9.86
CA GLU A 53 -0.04 -14.61 8.52
C GLU A 53 1.08 -14.24 7.54
N VAL A 54 2.15 -13.58 8.00
CA VAL A 54 3.33 -13.32 7.15
C VAL A 54 4.01 -14.62 6.75
N GLN A 55 4.17 -15.55 7.70
CA GLN A 55 4.77 -16.86 7.44
C GLN A 55 3.92 -17.69 6.46
N GLU A 56 2.60 -17.62 6.59
CA GLU A 56 1.67 -18.26 5.65
C GLU A 56 1.83 -17.72 4.23
N LYS A 57 1.91 -16.39 4.06
CA LYS A 57 2.16 -15.76 2.75
C LYS A 57 3.49 -16.21 2.13
N ILE A 58 4.53 -16.33 2.95
CA ILE A 58 5.83 -16.84 2.49
C ILE A 58 5.71 -18.30 2.03
N ASN A 59 5.06 -19.16 2.83
CA ASN A 59 4.87 -20.59 2.50
C ASN A 59 4.01 -20.79 1.26
N ASN A 60 2.99 -19.96 1.09
CA ASN A 60 2.10 -19.95 -0.10
C ASN A 60 2.76 -19.30 -1.33
N LYS A 61 4.00 -18.83 -1.22
CA LYS A 61 4.74 -18.16 -2.29
C LYS A 61 3.99 -16.94 -2.85
N GLU A 62 3.34 -16.17 -1.99
CA GLU A 62 2.63 -14.97 -2.38
C GLU A 62 3.60 -13.81 -2.67
N ASP A 63 3.12 -12.87 -3.51
CA ASP A 63 3.73 -11.56 -3.71
C ASP A 63 3.09 -10.60 -2.73
N PHE A 64 3.89 -9.89 -1.92
CA PHE A 64 3.38 -8.91 -0.96
C PHE A 64 4.46 -7.91 -0.54
N ILE A 65 4.01 -6.83 0.08
CA ILE A 65 4.88 -5.79 0.64
C ILE A 65 4.71 -5.79 2.15
N LEU A 66 5.83 -5.82 2.88
CA LEU A 66 5.88 -5.88 4.33
C LEU A 66 6.60 -4.67 4.91
N PHE A 67 5.92 -3.99 5.82
CA PHE A 67 6.50 -2.99 6.71
C PHE A 67 6.71 -3.58 8.09
N ILE A 68 7.94 -3.53 8.59
CA ILE A 68 8.27 -3.84 9.99
C ILE A 68 8.65 -2.54 10.67
N GLY A 69 7.91 -2.19 11.71
CA GLY A 69 8.09 -0.93 12.43
C GLY A 69 7.47 -0.96 13.82
N ARG A 70 7.54 0.17 14.51
CA ARG A 70 6.93 0.34 15.84
C ARG A 70 6.72 1.81 16.17
N GLU A 71 5.69 2.10 16.96
CA GLU A 71 5.37 3.47 17.38
C GLU A 71 6.46 4.08 18.28
N SER A 72 7.06 3.27 19.16
CA SER A 72 8.12 3.73 20.08
C SER A 72 9.43 4.13 19.38
N CYS A 73 9.57 3.90 18.06
CA CYS A 73 10.78 4.23 17.31
C CYS A 73 10.68 5.60 16.62
N PRO A 74 11.52 6.60 16.97
CA PRO A 74 11.46 7.93 16.35
C PRO A 74 11.66 7.92 14.83
N TYR A 75 12.45 6.98 14.31
CA TYR A 75 12.67 6.82 12.87
C TYR A 75 11.42 6.25 12.17
N CYS A 76 10.68 5.34 12.83
CA CYS A 76 9.41 4.84 12.30
C CYS A 76 8.36 5.94 12.28
N GLN A 77 8.31 6.79 13.30
CA GLN A 77 7.42 7.94 13.34
C GLN A 77 7.66 8.92 12.17
N LYS A 78 8.94 9.14 11.80
CA LYS A 78 9.30 9.97 10.64
C LYS A 78 8.99 9.29 9.29
N PHE A 79 9.01 7.97 9.24
CA PHE A 79 8.79 7.19 8.03
C PHE A 79 7.31 7.01 7.70
N ALA A 80 6.49 6.73 8.70
CA ALA A 80 5.10 6.33 8.55
C ALA A 80 4.23 7.30 7.74
N PRO A 81 4.28 8.64 7.93
CA PRO A 81 3.52 9.57 7.11
C PRO A 81 3.89 9.50 5.63
N LYS A 82 5.17 9.31 5.30
CA LYS A 82 5.64 9.17 3.92
C LYS A 82 5.13 7.87 3.27
N LEU A 83 5.16 6.77 4.04
CA LEU A 83 4.59 5.50 3.60
C LEU A 83 3.10 5.62 3.31
N ALA A 84 2.34 6.26 4.19
CA ALA A 84 0.91 6.48 3.99
C ALA A 84 0.60 7.31 2.73
N VAL A 85 1.39 8.34 2.45
CA VAL A 85 1.28 9.12 1.20
C VAL A 85 1.59 8.25 -0.03
N ALA A 86 2.64 7.42 0.03
CA ALA A 86 2.99 6.52 -1.06
C ALA A 86 1.89 5.48 -1.33
N ILE A 87 1.30 4.91 -0.26
CA ILE A 87 0.17 3.97 -0.37
C ILE A 87 -1.04 4.66 -1.03
N GLN A 88 -1.39 5.87 -0.61
CA GLN A 88 -2.51 6.61 -1.21
C GLN A 88 -2.30 6.90 -2.70
N LYS A 89 -1.04 7.17 -3.11
CA LYS A 89 -0.69 7.42 -4.51
C LYS A 89 -0.71 6.17 -5.37
N THR A 90 -0.32 5.00 -4.81
CA THR A 90 -0.16 3.76 -5.56
C THR A 90 -1.35 2.81 -5.42
N ASN A 91 -2.19 3.01 -4.39
CA ASN A 91 -3.26 2.10 -4.00
C ASN A 91 -2.78 0.66 -3.71
N GLN A 92 -1.50 0.51 -3.34
CA GLN A 92 -0.91 -0.78 -2.99
C GLN A 92 -1.24 -1.19 -1.56
N THR A 93 -1.42 -2.49 -1.34
CA THR A 93 -1.58 -3.03 0.01
C THR A 93 -0.22 -3.25 0.64
N VAL A 94 0.00 -2.65 1.81
CA VAL A 94 1.19 -2.88 2.63
C VAL A 94 0.77 -3.57 3.92
N TYR A 95 1.33 -4.74 4.18
CA TYR A 95 1.16 -5.46 5.44
C TYR A 95 2.11 -4.91 6.49
N TYR A 96 1.68 -4.91 7.74
CA TYR A 96 2.44 -4.32 8.84
C TYR A 96 2.61 -5.30 9.99
N LEU A 97 3.86 -5.55 10.36
CA LEU A 97 4.25 -6.22 11.61
C LEU A 97 4.62 -5.17 12.65
N ASP A 98 3.85 -5.14 13.72
CA ASP A 98 4.07 -4.23 14.84
C ASP A 98 5.08 -4.82 15.83
N ASN A 99 6.30 -4.29 15.80
CA ASN A 99 7.38 -4.73 16.70
C ASN A 99 7.27 -4.15 18.13
N ASP A 100 6.17 -3.45 18.47
CA ASP A 100 5.77 -3.15 19.85
C ASP A 100 4.65 -4.08 20.33
N SER A 101 4.24 -5.08 19.54
CA SER A 101 3.23 -6.06 19.89
C SER A 101 3.73 -7.10 20.91
N LYS A 102 2.82 -7.98 21.37
CA LYS A 102 3.17 -9.11 22.23
C LYS A 102 4.11 -10.11 21.56
N GLU A 103 4.11 -10.17 20.21
CA GLU A 103 4.96 -11.02 19.37
C GLU A 103 6.35 -10.39 19.10
N ARG A 104 6.76 -9.38 19.87
CA ARG A 104 8.01 -8.64 19.61
C ARG A 104 9.25 -9.53 19.48
N LYS A 105 9.37 -10.55 20.32
CA LYS A 105 10.54 -11.45 20.31
C LYS A 105 10.58 -12.26 19.03
N GLU A 106 9.45 -12.83 18.65
CA GLU A 106 9.27 -13.64 17.46
C GLU A 106 9.45 -12.80 16.19
N ILE A 107 8.88 -11.59 16.15
CA ILE A 107 9.08 -10.64 15.04
C ILE A 107 10.53 -10.22 14.93
N THR A 108 11.23 -10.01 16.04
CA THR A 108 12.66 -9.65 16.02
C THR A 108 13.51 -10.80 15.48
N SER A 109 13.23 -12.05 15.89
CA SER A 109 13.91 -13.24 15.34
C SER A 109 13.64 -13.38 13.84
N PHE A 110 12.39 -13.31 13.44
CA PHE A 110 12.00 -13.33 12.02
C PHE A 110 12.70 -12.22 11.20
N ALA A 111 12.73 -11.00 11.72
CA ALA A 111 13.42 -9.88 11.06
C ALA A 111 14.92 -10.15 10.89
N HIS A 112 15.57 -10.73 11.91
CA HIS A 112 16.98 -11.13 11.84
C HIS A 112 17.20 -12.19 10.74
N ASP A 113 16.35 -13.21 10.69
CA ASP A 113 16.44 -14.29 9.68
C ASP A 113 16.23 -13.76 8.26
N MET A 114 15.41 -12.71 8.12
CA MET A 114 15.22 -11.97 6.86
C MET A 114 16.30 -10.91 6.57
N ASN A 115 17.40 -10.89 7.34
CA ASN A 115 18.46 -9.86 7.23
C ASN A 115 17.94 -8.42 7.39
N VAL A 116 16.92 -8.22 8.22
CA VAL A 116 16.43 -6.89 8.62
C VAL A 116 17.18 -6.44 9.87
N LYS A 117 18.12 -5.52 9.71
CA LYS A 117 18.98 -5.05 10.80
C LYS A 117 18.35 -3.97 11.68
N THR A 118 17.48 -3.17 11.12
CA THR A 118 16.87 -2.01 11.80
C THR A 118 15.46 -1.75 11.31
N VAL A 119 14.68 -1.03 12.13
CA VAL A 119 13.37 -0.48 11.75
C VAL A 119 13.45 1.04 11.64
N PRO A 120 12.69 1.69 10.74
CA PRO A 120 11.68 1.12 9.84
C PRO A 120 12.30 0.28 8.71
N ASN A 121 11.67 -0.86 8.39
CA ASN A 121 12.02 -1.64 7.23
C ASN A 121 10.79 -1.84 6.35
N LEU A 122 10.91 -1.52 5.08
CA LEU A 122 9.91 -1.80 4.04
C LEU A 122 10.56 -2.70 3.00
N SER A 123 9.98 -3.87 2.77
CA SER A 123 10.50 -4.88 1.85
C SER A 123 9.40 -5.39 0.93
N SER A 124 9.76 -5.70 -0.32
CA SER A 124 8.91 -6.45 -1.24
C SER A 124 9.28 -7.94 -1.21
N PHE A 125 8.24 -8.77 -1.30
CA PHE A 125 8.35 -10.21 -1.42
C PHE A 125 7.77 -10.64 -2.76
N LYS A 126 8.49 -11.53 -3.44
CA LYS A 126 8.05 -12.18 -4.69
C LYS A 126 8.16 -13.69 -4.51
N LYS A 127 7.06 -14.38 -4.79
CA LYS A 127 6.98 -15.84 -4.62
C LYS A 127 7.44 -16.29 -3.22
N GLY A 128 7.07 -15.53 -2.17
CA GLY A 128 7.44 -15.79 -0.79
C GLY A 128 8.88 -15.48 -0.40
N SER A 129 9.72 -14.99 -1.31
CA SER A 129 11.11 -14.61 -1.02
C SER A 129 11.25 -13.09 -0.97
N LYS A 130 12.00 -12.59 0.04
CA LYS A 130 12.32 -11.16 0.11
C LYS A 130 13.23 -10.79 -1.06
N GLU A 131 12.77 -9.87 -1.93
CA GLU A 131 13.49 -9.48 -3.14
C GLU A 131 14.17 -8.13 -2.99
N ASN A 132 13.40 -7.09 -2.65
CA ASN A 132 13.90 -5.74 -2.51
C ASN A 132 13.53 -5.13 -1.15
N TYR A 133 14.27 -4.10 -0.75
CA TYR A 133 13.97 -3.33 0.46
C TYR A 133 14.55 -1.91 0.39
N LEU A 134 13.98 -0.99 1.17
CA LEU A 134 14.51 0.38 1.28
C LEU A 134 15.77 0.42 2.15
N THR A 135 16.90 0.74 1.53
CA THR A 135 18.22 0.79 2.21
C THR A 135 18.40 2.00 3.11
N LYS A 136 17.70 3.11 2.81
CA LYS A 136 17.81 4.39 3.54
C LYS A 136 16.86 4.50 4.74
N GLY A 137 15.98 3.51 4.96
CA GLY A 137 15.00 3.49 6.04
C GLY A 137 14.20 4.80 6.13
N SER A 138 14.22 5.48 7.27
CA SER A 138 13.48 6.73 7.47
C SER A 138 13.94 7.91 6.61
N LYS A 139 15.12 7.83 5.98
CA LYS A 139 15.65 8.86 5.07
C LYS A 139 15.13 8.70 3.63
N SER A 140 14.45 7.59 3.33
CA SER A 140 13.87 7.37 2.01
C SER A 140 12.85 8.47 1.67
N SER A 141 12.85 8.90 0.40
CA SER A 141 11.86 9.82 -0.14
C SER A 141 10.53 9.10 -0.42
N ILE A 142 9.47 9.86 -0.63
CA ILE A 142 8.18 9.29 -1.04
C ILE A 142 8.31 8.58 -2.39
N ASP A 143 9.10 9.12 -3.33
CA ASP A 143 9.28 8.53 -4.65
C ASP A 143 10.03 7.19 -4.58
N GLU A 144 11.06 7.06 -3.73
CA GLU A 144 11.74 5.78 -3.49
C GLU A 144 10.79 4.75 -2.86
N ILE A 145 9.87 5.20 -2.00
CA ILE A 145 8.84 4.30 -1.44
C ILE A 145 7.88 3.86 -2.55
N ILE A 146 7.40 4.79 -3.39
CA ILE A 146 6.52 4.49 -4.52
C ILE A 146 7.18 3.47 -5.46
N GLU A 147 8.45 3.68 -5.79
CA GLU A 147 9.21 2.76 -6.65
C GLU A 147 9.19 1.32 -6.07
N LEU A 148 9.47 1.16 -4.76
CA LEU A 148 9.40 -0.15 -4.12
C LEU A 148 7.99 -0.74 -4.13
N LEU A 149 6.94 0.08 -3.94
CA LEU A 149 5.55 -0.38 -3.92
C LEU A 149 5.05 -0.85 -5.29
N THR A 150 5.68 -0.44 -6.38
CA THR A 150 5.21 -0.66 -7.76
C THR A 150 6.08 -1.63 -8.58
N GLN A 151 7.07 -2.26 -7.96
CA GLN A 151 7.96 -3.26 -8.59
C GLN A 151 7.31 -4.61 -8.85
#